data_49cf76bf39752420b26d13599e4ae8f2
#
_entry.id   49cf76bf39752420b26d13599e4ae8f2
#
_cell.length_a   1.000
_cell.length_b   1.000
_cell.length_c   1.000
_cell.angle_alpha   90.00
_cell.angle_beta   90.00
_cell.angle_gamma   90.00
#
_symmetry.space_group_name_H-M   'P 1'
#
loop_
_entity.id
_entity.type
_entity.pdbx_description
1 polymer ?
#
loop_
_entity_poly.entity_id
_entity_poly.type
_entity_poly.pdbx_seq_one_letter_code
_entity_poly.pdbx_strand_id
1 'polypeptide(L)'
;LSQQAAENFMNKNPQARVTVTGGGSGVGISALLDNTTDIAMASRAIKFSEKMKLKKAKQDAEEVIIAYDALAVVVHPSNPVRKLTRQQLELIFRGKITNWKQVGGDDRKIVVYSRETSSGTYEFFKESVLKNKNYMSHSLSMPATGAIIQSVSQTKGAIGYVGLAYLSPRVKAIAVSYDGTHYAMPSVENATKKLYPIVRPLFYYYNKQNKQLVDTFIQYILSDEGQEIIKKSGYIPVH
;
A
#
# COMPACT_ATOMS: atom_id res chain seq x y z
N LEU A 1 -1.29 -7.45 -9.79
CA LEU A 1 0.07 -7.25 -10.26
C LEU A 1 0.86 -8.57 -10.28
N SER A 2 1.34 -9.08 -9.14
CA SER A 2 2.24 -10.25 -9.09
C SER A 2 1.64 -11.51 -9.72
N GLN A 3 0.34 -11.76 -9.56
CA GLN A 3 -0.35 -12.87 -10.21
C GLN A 3 -0.26 -12.76 -11.74
N GLN A 4 -0.57 -11.59 -12.29
CA GLN A 4 -0.49 -11.35 -13.75
C GLN A 4 0.94 -11.49 -14.28
N ALA A 5 1.92 -10.97 -13.54
CA ALA A 5 3.32 -11.11 -13.91
C ALA A 5 3.79 -12.57 -13.88
N ALA A 6 3.36 -13.34 -12.88
CA ALA A 6 3.68 -14.77 -12.77
C ALA A 6 3.06 -15.59 -13.93
N GLU A 7 1.80 -15.34 -14.27
CA GLU A 7 1.12 -15.99 -15.40
C GLU A 7 1.83 -15.70 -16.73
N ASN A 8 2.14 -14.43 -17.00
CA ASN A 8 2.85 -14.05 -18.23
C ASN A 8 4.27 -14.63 -18.29
N PHE A 9 4.97 -14.67 -17.14
CA PHE A 9 6.29 -15.27 -17.04
C PHE A 9 6.25 -16.77 -17.35
N MET A 10 5.31 -17.52 -16.74
CA MET A 10 5.16 -18.97 -16.97
C MET A 10 4.77 -19.29 -18.40
N ASN A 11 3.96 -18.47 -19.06
CA ASN A 11 3.63 -18.63 -20.48
C ASN A 11 4.86 -18.59 -21.39
N LYS A 12 5.88 -17.79 -21.02
CA LYS A 12 7.15 -17.68 -21.76
C LYS A 12 8.19 -18.69 -21.30
N ASN A 13 8.04 -19.21 -20.09
CA ASN A 13 8.97 -20.15 -19.47
C ASN A 13 8.22 -21.41 -19.02
N PRO A 14 7.89 -22.34 -19.93
CA PRO A 14 7.03 -23.49 -19.61
C PRO A 14 7.54 -24.41 -18.49
N GLN A 15 8.84 -24.36 -18.21
CA GLN A 15 9.46 -25.10 -17.11
C GLN A 15 9.33 -24.40 -15.74
N ALA A 16 9.03 -23.10 -15.73
CA ALA A 16 8.87 -22.35 -14.49
C ALA A 16 7.54 -22.69 -13.80
N ARG A 17 7.56 -22.65 -12.47
CA ARG A 17 6.37 -22.79 -11.63
C ARG A 17 6.39 -21.65 -10.62
N VAL A 18 5.46 -20.72 -10.74
CA VAL A 18 5.30 -19.58 -9.83
C VAL A 18 3.89 -19.59 -9.26
N THR A 19 3.79 -19.76 -7.94
CA THR A 19 2.52 -19.69 -7.21
C THR A 19 2.50 -18.39 -6.41
N VAL A 20 1.44 -17.62 -6.54
CA VAL A 20 1.26 -16.36 -5.81
C VAL A 20 0.18 -16.52 -4.75
N THR A 21 0.54 -16.32 -3.49
CA THR A 21 -0.37 -16.38 -2.35
C THR A 21 -0.58 -14.98 -1.79
N GLY A 22 -1.82 -14.62 -1.53
CA GLY A 22 -2.18 -13.34 -0.91
C GLY A 22 -1.87 -13.34 0.60
N GLY A 23 -1.74 -12.13 1.15
CA GLY A 23 -1.49 -11.89 2.58
C GLY A 23 -1.06 -10.44 2.80
N GLY A 24 -0.77 -10.06 4.03
CA GLY A 24 -0.15 -8.77 4.34
C GLY A 24 1.38 -8.87 4.25
N SER A 25 2.07 -7.73 4.17
CA SER A 25 3.55 -7.67 4.13
C SER A 25 4.20 -8.42 5.29
N GLY A 26 3.60 -8.34 6.48
CA GLY A 26 4.07 -9.09 7.66
C GLY A 26 3.99 -10.60 7.46
N VAL A 27 2.93 -11.10 6.81
CA VAL A 27 2.76 -12.54 6.51
C VAL A 27 3.83 -12.99 5.52
N GLY A 28 4.04 -12.24 4.43
CA GLY A 28 5.07 -12.57 3.44
C GLY A 28 6.48 -12.58 4.02
N ILE A 29 6.82 -11.58 4.85
CA ILE A 29 8.13 -11.50 5.51
C ILE A 29 8.32 -12.65 6.52
N SER A 30 7.27 -13.03 7.25
CA SER A 30 7.32 -14.22 8.14
C SER A 30 7.53 -15.51 7.35
N ALA A 31 6.80 -15.67 6.24
CA ALA A 31 6.97 -16.85 5.37
C ALA A 31 8.39 -16.92 4.79
N LEU A 32 9.02 -15.78 4.46
CA LEU A 32 10.43 -15.75 4.02
C LEU A 32 11.36 -16.19 5.15
N LEU A 33 11.14 -15.72 6.38
CA LEU A 33 11.90 -16.09 7.56
C LEU A 33 11.78 -17.60 7.84
N ASP A 34 10.60 -18.17 7.67
CA ASP A 34 10.30 -19.58 7.89
C ASP A 34 10.70 -20.48 6.70
N ASN A 35 11.28 -19.92 5.63
CA ASN A 35 11.61 -20.58 4.36
C ASN A 35 10.42 -21.29 3.70
N THR A 36 9.22 -20.77 3.86
CA THR A 36 7.99 -21.29 3.23
C THR A 36 7.59 -20.51 1.96
N THR A 37 8.36 -19.48 1.60
CA THR A 37 8.27 -18.76 0.32
C THR A 37 9.66 -18.41 -0.19
N ASP A 38 9.83 -18.40 -1.50
CA ASP A 38 11.08 -17.98 -2.16
C ASP A 38 11.16 -16.45 -2.29
N ILE A 39 10.01 -15.80 -2.50
CA ILE A 39 9.89 -14.35 -2.64
C ILE A 39 8.77 -13.85 -1.71
N ALA A 40 9.08 -12.93 -0.81
CA ALA A 40 8.10 -12.20 -0.03
C ALA A 40 7.76 -10.87 -0.72
N MET A 41 6.46 -10.66 -0.95
CA MET A 41 5.93 -9.39 -1.44
C MET A 41 5.64 -8.44 -0.28
N ALA A 42 6.13 -7.22 -0.35
CA ALA A 42 5.86 -6.24 0.70
C ALA A 42 5.61 -4.83 0.13
N SER A 43 4.77 -4.07 0.80
CA SER A 43 4.45 -2.67 0.49
C SER A 43 4.96 -1.72 1.60
N ARG A 44 5.98 -2.15 2.30
CA ARG A 44 6.79 -1.44 3.29
C ARG A 44 8.17 -2.06 3.39
N ALA A 45 9.12 -1.31 3.89
CA ALA A 45 10.43 -1.89 4.21
C ALA A 45 10.33 -2.95 5.33
N ILE A 46 11.29 -3.88 5.35
CA ILE A 46 11.46 -4.83 6.46
C ILE A 46 11.77 -4.04 7.73
N LYS A 47 11.06 -4.32 8.82
CA LYS A 47 11.29 -3.70 10.13
C LYS A 47 12.64 -4.15 10.72
N PHE A 48 13.21 -3.31 11.58
CA PHE A 48 14.47 -3.66 12.26
C PHE A 48 14.37 -5.00 13.02
N SER A 49 13.26 -5.25 13.73
CA SER A 49 13.02 -6.50 14.44
C SER A 49 12.96 -7.73 13.51
N GLU A 50 12.40 -7.56 12.29
CA GLU A 50 12.35 -8.61 11.27
C GLU A 50 13.75 -8.87 10.69
N LYS A 51 14.53 -7.80 10.41
CA LYS A 51 15.95 -7.93 9.99
C LYS A 51 16.79 -8.68 11.03
N MET A 52 16.58 -8.39 12.31
CA MET A 52 17.30 -9.08 13.38
C MET A 52 16.94 -10.58 13.47
N LYS A 53 15.66 -10.93 13.21
CA LYS A 53 15.24 -12.34 13.14
C LYS A 53 15.89 -13.07 11.97
N LEU A 54 15.88 -12.46 10.77
CA LEU A 54 16.57 -13.03 9.59
C LEU A 54 18.06 -13.27 9.89
N LYS A 55 18.74 -12.29 10.47
CA LYS A 55 20.16 -12.42 10.84
C LYS A 55 20.40 -13.54 11.85
N LYS A 56 19.54 -13.69 12.87
CA LYS A 56 19.62 -14.81 13.84
C LYS A 56 19.43 -16.17 13.17
N ALA A 57 18.56 -16.24 12.17
CA ALA A 57 18.32 -17.44 11.36
C ALA A 57 19.43 -17.68 10.30
N LYS A 58 20.51 -16.88 10.31
CA LYS A 58 21.58 -16.89 9.29
C LYS A 58 21.08 -16.71 7.87
N GLN A 59 19.99 -15.95 7.71
CA GLN A 59 19.42 -15.58 6.43
C GLN A 59 19.81 -14.14 6.10
N ASP A 60 20.09 -13.87 4.82
CA ASP A 60 20.40 -12.55 4.31
C ASP A 60 19.42 -12.23 3.18
N ALA A 61 18.46 -11.35 3.50
CA ALA A 61 17.43 -10.97 2.55
C ALA A 61 17.92 -9.87 1.60
N GLU A 62 17.81 -10.13 0.31
CA GLU A 62 17.95 -9.14 -0.75
C GLU A 62 16.64 -8.38 -0.92
N GLU A 63 16.76 -7.06 -1.15
CA GLU A 63 15.64 -6.16 -1.35
C GLU A 63 15.62 -5.68 -2.82
N VAL A 64 14.49 -5.85 -3.49
CA VAL A 64 14.29 -5.36 -4.86
C VAL A 64 13.04 -4.50 -4.90
N ILE A 65 13.17 -3.24 -5.30
CA ILE A 65 12.03 -2.37 -5.59
C ILE A 65 11.53 -2.73 -6.99
N ILE A 66 10.28 -3.16 -7.08
CA ILE A 66 9.67 -3.58 -8.34
C ILE A 66 8.72 -2.54 -8.95
N ALA A 67 8.17 -1.66 -8.13
CA ALA A 67 7.20 -0.64 -8.50
C ALA A 67 7.07 0.41 -7.39
N TYR A 68 6.33 1.47 -7.68
CA TYR A 68 5.81 2.37 -6.66
C TYR A 68 4.28 2.36 -6.66
N ASP A 69 3.70 2.64 -5.48
CA ASP A 69 2.26 2.74 -5.26
C ASP A 69 1.96 4.06 -4.55
N ALA A 70 0.87 4.71 -4.94
CA ALA A 70 0.34 5.86 -4.21
C ALA A 70 -0.86 5.42 -3.36
N LEU A 71 -0.94 5.90 -2.12
CA LEU A 71 -2.12 5.66 -1.28
C LEU A 71 -3.10 6.82 -1.42
N ALA A 72 -4.29 6.53 -1.97
CA ALA A 72 -5.38 7.47 -2.03
C ALA A 72 -6.15 7.48 -0.70
N VAL A 73 -6.33 8.66 -0.13
CA VAL A 73 -7.31 8.85 0.95
C VAL A 73 -8.68 8.96 0.32
N VAL A 74 -9.62 8.17 0.81
CA VAL A 74 -10.95 8.03 0.22
C VAL A 74 -12.05 8.32 1.22
N VAL A 75 -13.11 8.95 0.73
CA VAL A 75 -14.32 9.28 1.48
C VAL A 75 -15.55 8.85 0.68
N HIS A 76 -16.73 8.86 1.32
CA HIS A 76 -17.99 8.64 0.64
C HIS A 76 -18.19 9.67 -0.49
N PRO A 77 -18.74 9.33 -1.66
CA PRO A 77 -18.91 10.25 -2.80
C PRO A 77 -19.67 11.53 -2.45
N SER A 78 -20.66 11.48 -1.56
CA SER A 78 -21.43 12.65 -1.13
C SER A 78 -20.73 13.56 -0.12
N ASN A 79 -19.54 13.19 0.39
CA ASN A 79 -18.82 14.06 1.31
C ASN A 79 -18.33 15.33 0.61
N PRO A 80 -18.63 16.56 1.09
CA PRO A 80 -18.24 17.80 0.43
C PRO A 80 -16.74 18.10 0.54
N VAL A 81 -16.01 17.50 1.50
CA VAL A 81 -14.56 17.70 1.69
C VAL A 81 -13.81 17.19 0.46
N ARG A 82 -12.91 18.04 -0.08
CA ARG A 82 -12.13 17.74 -1.29
C ARG A 82 -10.63 17.67 -1.05
N LYS A 83 -10.16 18.19 0.07
CA LYS A 83 -8.72 18.25 0.40
C LYS A 83 -8.51 18.24 1.90
N LEU A 84 -7.42 17.63 2.34
CA LEU A 84 -6.96 17.60 3.73
C LEU A 84 -5.44 17.73 3.77
N THR A 85 -4.94 18.35 4.83
CA THR A 85 -3.51 18.33 5.13
C THR A 85 -3.12 17.01 5.80
N ARG A 86 -1.83 16.65 5.77
CA ARG A 86 -1.30 15.53 6.55
C ARG A 86 -1.67 15.63 8.03
N GLN A 87 -1.58 16.84 8.60
CA GLN A 87 -1.90 17.05 10.01
C GLN A 87 -3.38 16.80 10.31
N GLN A 88 -4.29 17.25 9.44
CA GLN A 88 -5.71 16.95 9.58
C GLN A 88 -5.97 15.45 9.46
N LEU A 89 -5.33 14.76 8.53
CA LEU A 89 -5.41 13.29 8.41
C LEU A 89 -4.91 12.61 9.69
N GLU A 90 -3.75 13.01 10.22
CA GLU A 90 -3.23 12.49 11.48
C GLU A 90 -4.26 12.65 12.60
N LEU A 91 -4.82 13.85 12.77
CA LEU A 91 -5.79 14.13 13.83
C LEU A 91 -7.10 13.35 13.66
N ILE A 92 -7.58 13.16 12.43
CA ILE A 92 -8.76 12.34 12.13
C ILE A 92 -8.50 10.88 12.48
N PHE A 93 -7.44 10.27 11.96
CA PHE A 93 -7.15 8.85 12.19
C PHE A 93 -6.76 8.53 13.64
N ARG A 94 -6.37 9.54 14.41
CA ARG A 94 -6.13 9.45 15.86
C ARG A 94 -7.37 9.76 16.70
N GLY A 95 -8.50 10.14 16.09
CA GLY A 95 -9.74 10.47 16.80
C GLY A 95 -9.71 11.80 17.56
N LYS A 96 -8.85 12.75 17.14
CA LYS A 96 -8.80 14.12 17.66
C LYS A 96 -9.75 15.05 16.91
N ILE A 97 -9.94 14.81 15.62
CA ILE A 97 -11.00 15.38 14.79
C ILE A 97 -12.01 14.26 14.56
N THR A 98 -13.24 14.45 15.03
CA THR A 98 -14.28 13.40 15.06
C THR A 98 -15.53 13.76 14.25
N ASN A 99 -15.59 14.98 13.75
CA ASN A 99 -16.71 15.50 12.97
C ASN A 99 -16.20 16.23 11.73
N TRP A 100 -16.80 15.95 10.58
CA TRP A 100 -16.42 16.56 9.30
C TRP A 100 -16.52 18.08 9.29
N LYS A 101 -17.43 18.67 10.08
CA LYS A 101 -17.56 20.13 10.27
C LYS A 101 -16.25 20.80 10.70
N GLN A 102 -15.42 20.10 11.47
CA GLN A 102 -14.11 20.61 11.93
C GLN A 102 -13.09 20.80 10.81
N VAL A 103 -13.36 20.25 9.63
CA VAL A 103 -12.51 20.35 8.44
C VAL A 103 -13.27 20.85 7.21
N GLY A 104 -14.36 21.60 7.42
CA GLY A 104 -15.13 22.25 6.36
C GLY A 104 -16.14 21.34 5.66
N GLY A 105 -16.50 20.22 6.25
CA GLY A 105 -17.58 19.34 5.78
C GLY A 105 -18.88 19.55 6.51
N ASP A 106 -19.83 18.63 6.29
CA ASP A 106 -21.12 18.61 6.95
C ASP A 106 -21.00 18.31 8.45
N ASP A 107 -22.02 18.66 9.22
CA ASP A 107 -22.14 18.25 10.64
C ASP A 107 -22.43 16.73 10.71
N ARG A 108 -21.38 15.95 10.63
CA ARG A 108 -21.44 14.49 10.55
C ARG A 108 -20.22 13.86 11.22
N LYS A 109 -20.49 12.85 12.07
CA LYS A 109 -19.44 12.06 12.72
C LYS A 109 -18.55 11.37 11.68
N ILE A 110 -17.24 11.42 11.89
CA ILE A 110 -16.26 10.70 11.08
C ILE A 110 -16.19 9.23 11.53
N VAL A 111 -16.25 8.32 10.55
CA VAL A 111 -16.08 6.88 10.75
C VAL A 111 -14.78 6.47 10.09
N VAL A 112 -13.79 6.07 10.89
CA VAL A 112 -12.45 5.75 10.44
C VAL A 112 -12.32 4.27 10.13
N TYR A 113 -11.99 3.95 8.88
CA TYR A 113 -11.63 2.60 8.43
C TYR A 113 -10.13 2.50 8.22
N SER A 114 -9.51 1.48 8.78
CA SER A 114 -8.10 1.15 8.61
C SER A 114 -7.93 -0.29 8.11
N ARG A 115 -6.71 -0.67 7.77
CA ARG A 115 -6.35 -2.05 7.48
C ARG A 115 -5.91 -2.75 8.77
N GLU A 116 -5.85 -4.07 8.73
CA GLU A 116 -5.27 -4.90 9.80
C GLU A 116 -3.79 -4.58 10.02
N THR A 117 -3.28 -4.84 11.22
CA THR A 117 -1.89 -4.56 11.62
C THR A 117 -0.85 -5.37 10.85
N SER A 118 -1.22 -6.53 10.27
CA SER A 118 -0.36 -7.31 9.37
C SER A 118 -0.18 -6.66 7.99
N SER A 119 -1.06 -5.71 7.63
CA SER A 119 -1.03 -5.01 6.34
C SER A 119 0.14 -4.04 6.25
N GLY A 120 0.96 -4.17 5.20
CA GLY A 120 1.97 -3.17 4.89
C GLY A 120 1.39 -1.78 4.62
N THR A 121 0.15 -1.71 4.14
CA THR A 121 -0.56 -0.43 3.93
C THR A 121 -0.91 0.25 5.26
N TYR A 122 -1.32 -0.52 6.27
CA TYR A 122 -1.54 -0.01 7.62
C TYR A 122 -0.24 0.59 8.20
N GLU A 123 0.84 -0.16 8.14
CA GLU A 123 2.14 0.26 8.68
C GLU A 123 2.69 1.49 7.96
N PHE A 124 2.66 1.49 6.63
CA PHE A 124 3.14 2.62 5.85
C PHE A 124 2.31 3.89 6.12
N PHE A 125 0.98 3.80 6.18
CA PHE A 125 0.14 4.95 6.51
C PHE A 125 0.41 5.46 7.93
N LYS A 126 0.62 4.55 8.90
CA LYS A 126 1.02 4.89 10.26
C LYS A 126 2.34 5.67 10.29
N GLU A 127 3.34 5.20 9.56
CA GLU A 127 4.65 5.84 9.49
C GLU A 127 4.60 7.19 8.76
N SER A 128 4.06 7.18 7.54
CA SER A 128 4.08 8.35 6.65
C SER A 128 3.13 9.47 7.09
N VAL A 129 1.89 9.12 7.43
CA VAL A 129 0.82 10.09 7.72
C VAL A 129 0.71 10.37 9.22
N LEU A 130 0.68 9.32 10.06
CA LEU A 130 0.50 9.45 11.51
C LEU A 130 1.81 9.69 12.27
N LYS A 131 2.97 9.67 11.59
CA LYS A 131 4.29 9.84 12.23
C LYS A 131 4.50 8.87 13.40
N ASN A 132 4.20 7.59 13.14
CA ASN A 132 4.29 6.47 14.09
C ASN A 132 3.36 6.57 15.32
N LYS A 133 2.45 7.53 15.35
CA LYS A 133 1.44 7.61 16.39
C LYS A 133 0.33 6.57 16.16
N ASN A 134 -0.34 6.15 17.24
CA ASN A 134 -1.36 5.10 17.13
C ASN A 134 -2.65 5.64 16.52
N TYR A 135 -3.33 4.79 15.74
CA TYR A 135 -4.71 5.00 15.35
C TYR A 135 -5.61 5.10 16.57
N MET A 136 -6.77 5.71 16.39
CA MET A 136 -7.81 5.69 17.42
C MET A 136 -8.24 4.25 17.72
N SER A 137 -8.55 3.94 18.98
CA SER A 137 -8.96 2.60 19.42
C SER A 137 -10.22 2.07 18.75
N HIS A 138 -11.07 2.97 18.29
CA HIS A 138 -12.35 2.65 17.65
C HIS A 138 -12.29 2.69 16.11
N SER A 139 -11.11 2.67 15.52
CA SER A 139 -10.98 2.49 14.06
C SER A 139 -11.46 1.10 13.64
N LEU A 140 -12.24 1.06 12.55
CA LEU A 140 -12.78 -0.20 12.03
C LEU A 140 -11.73 -0.86 11.14
N SER A 141 -11.22 -2.00 11.60
CA SER A 141 -10.17 -2.75 10.89
C SER A 141 -10.75 -3.61 9.79
N MET A 142 -10.22 -3.48 8.56
CA MET A 142 -10.67 -4.22 7.38
C MET A 142 -9.58 -5.17 6.87
N PRO A 143 -9.94 -6.42 6.51
CA PRO A 143 -8.96 -7.43 6.10
C PRO A 143 -8.37 -7.17 4.72
N ALA A 144 -9.10 -6.47 3.85
CA ALA A 144 -8.70 -6.26 2.46
C ALA A 144 -9.04 -4.85 1.95
N THR A 145 -8.35 -4.42 0.91
CA THR A 145 -8.59 -3.12 0.24
C THR A 145 -10.01 -3.01 -0.30
N GLY A 146 -10.56 -4.08 -0.88
CA GLY A 146 -11.94 -4.11 -1.36
C GLY A 146 -12.97 -3.88 -0.25
N ALA A 147 -12.71 -4.36 0.97
CA ALA A 147 -13.57 -4.14 2.12
C ALA A 147 -13.56 -2.65 2.55
N ILE A 148 -12.42 -1.95 2.46
CA ILE A 148 -12.35 -0.49 2.67
C ILE A 148 -13.27 0.22 1.66
N ILE A 149 -13.14 -0.08 0.36
CA ILE A 149 -13.95 0.55 -0.68
C ILE A 149 -15.44 0.31 -0.44
N GLN A 150 -15.83 -0.93 -0.15
CA GLN A 150 -17.22 -1.26 0.15
C GLN A 150 -17.75 -0.47 1.35
N SER A 151 -17.03 -0.48 2.46
CA SER A 151 -17.45 0.19 3.70
C SER A 151 -17.54 1.71 3.53
N VAL A 152 -16.56 2.32 2.88
CA VAL A 152 -16.55 3.76 2.60
C VAL A 152 -17.67 4.15 1.65
N SER A 153 -17.98 3.33 0.63
CA SER A 153 -19.06 3.59 -0.32
C SER A 153 -20.46 3.53 0.29
N GLN A 154 -20.61 2.85 1.42
CA GLN A 154 -21.90 2.65 2.11
C GLN A 154 -22.09 3.57 3.31
N THR A 155 -21.04 4.25 3.79
CA THR A 155 -21.05 5.03 5.02
C THR A 155 -20.74 6.50 4.74
N LYS A 156 -21.75 7.37 4.77
CA LYS A 156 -21.61 8.81 4.42
C LYS A 156 -20.56 9.57 5.22
N GLY A 157 -20.29 9.18 6.46
CA GLY A 157 -19.25 9.79 7.33
C GLY A 157 -17.87 9.14 7.22
N ALA A 158 -17.69 8.15 6.35
CA ALA A 158 -16.49 7.34 6.28
C ALA A 158 -15.27 8.07 5.72
N ILE A 159 -14.11 7.67 6.26
CA ILE A 159 -12.79 7.92 5.68
C ILE A 159 -11.96 6.64 5.74
N GLY A 160 -11.17 6.39 4.71
CA GLY A 160 -10.23 5.28 4.63
C GLY A 160 -9.08 5.61 3.69
N TYR A 161 -8.24 4.62 3.42
CA TYR A 161 -7.15 4.72 2.46
C TYR A 161 -6.98 3.42 1.68
N VAL A 162 -6.66 3.54 0.40
CA VAL A 162 -6.49 2.43 -0.53
C VAL A 162 -5.30 2.69 -1.46
N GLY A 163 -4.68 1.64 -2.00
CA GLY A 163 -3.74 1.80 -3.10
C GLY A 163 -4.44 2.41 -4.33
N LEU A 164 -3.74 3.29 -5.04
CA LEU A 164 -4.27 3.99 -6.21
C LEU A 164 -4.84 3.04 -7.27
N ALA A 165 -4.20 1.89 -7.48
CA ALA A 165 -4.64 0.86 -8.42
C ALA A 165 -6.05 0.28 -8.12
N TYR A 166 -6.54 0.46 -6.89
CA TYR A 166 -7.87 -0.01 -6.45
C TYR A 166 -8.92 1.10 -6.43
N LEU A 167 -8.54 2.34 -6.78
CA LEU A 167 -9.47 3.45 -6.78
C LEU A 167 -10.58 3.21 -7.80
N SER A 168 -11.82 3.43 -7.39
CA SER A 168 -12.99 3.20 -8.21
C SER A 168 -14.03 4.32 -8.02
N PRO A 169 -14.98 4.51 -8.95
CA PRO A 169 -16.04 5.52 -8.85
C PRO A 169 -16.95 5.35 -7.62
N ARG A 170 -16.88 4.21 -6.91
CA ARG A 170 -17.67 3.95 -5.70
C ARG A 170 -17.26 4.81 -4.51
N VAL A 171 -16.06 5.38 -4.54
CA VAL A 171 -15.50 6.24 -3.48
C VAL A 171 -14.91 7.49 -4.10
N LYS A 172 -14.80 8.55 -3.31
CA LYS A 172 -14.17 9.80 -3.72
C LYS A 172 -12.78 9.91 -3.11
N ALA A 173 -11.76 10.04 -3.95
CA ALA A 173 -10.43 10.42 -3.52
C ALA A 173 -10.38 11.92 -3.20
N ILE A 174 -9.53 12.31 -2.25
CA ILE A 174 -9.31 13.70 -1.88
C ILE A 174 -7.85 14.11 -2.10
N ALA A 175 -7.63 15.39 -2.35
CA ALA A 175 -6.31 15.95 -2.46
C ALA A 175 -5.62 16.01 -1.09
N VAL A 176 -4.32 15.77 -1.06
CA VAL A 176 -3.51 15.78 0.17
C VAL A 176 -2.37 16.77 0.04
N SER A 177 -2.08 17.48 1.13
CA SER A 177 -0.92 18.36 1.26
C SER A 177 -0.10 18.01 2.51
N TYR A 178 1.23 18.00 2.38
CA TYR A 178 2.14 17.84 3.51
C TYR A 178 2.67 19.17 4.05
N ASP A 179 2.67 20.21 3.23
CA ASP A 179 3.13 21.58 3.59
C ASP A 179 1.99 22.54 3.94
N GLY A 180 0.74 22.11 3.74
CA GLY A 180 -0.46 22.93 4.01
C GLY A 180 -0.84 23.89 2.88
N THR A 181 -0.05 23.98 1.82
CA THR A 181 -0.24 24.93 0.70
C THR A 181 -0.45 24.23 -0.64
N HIS A 182 0.38 23.24 -0.97
CA HIS A 182 0.32 22.51 -2.21
C HIS A 182 -0.48 21.21 -2.04
N TYR A 183 -1.67 21.19 -2.63
CA TYR A 183 -2.57 20.03 -2.60
C TYR A 183 -2.53 19.30 -3.93
N ALA A 184 -2.30 18.00 -3.90
CA ALA A 184 -2.31 17.15 -5.08
C ALA A 184 -3.32 16.00 -4.94
N MET A 185 -3.99 15.66 -6.04
CA MET A 185 -4.83 14.47 -6.14
C MET A 185 -3.96 13.22 -6.30
N PRO A 186 -4.38 12.07 -5.74
CA PRO A 186 -3.72 10.81 -6.01
C PRO A 186 -3.90 10.43 -7.48
N SER A 187 -2.81 10.43 -8.23
CA SER A 187 -2.75 9.96 -9.61
C SER A 187 -1.35 9.44 -9.92
N VAL A 188 -1.23 8.57 -10.92
CA VAL A 188 0.08 8.08 -11.40
C VAL A 188 0.95 9.27 -11.80
N GLU A 189 0.39 10.24 -12.54
CA GLU A 189 1.12 11.43 -12.96
C GLU A 189 1.66 12.24 -11.78
N ASN A 190 0.80 12.58 -10.80
CA ASN A 190 1.22 13.37 -9.63
C ASN A 190 2.21 12.61 -8.75
N ALA A 191 2.10 11.29 -8.66
CA ALA A 191 3.04 10.46 -7.92
C ALA A 191 4.41 10.40 -8.62
N THR A 192 4.44 10.21 -9.95
CA THR A 192 5.66 10.21 -10.75
C THR A 192 6.38 11.57 -10.70
N LYS A 193 5.62 12.67 -10.76
CA LYS A 193 6.14 14.05 -10.62
C LYS A 193 6.50 14.43 -9.17
N LYS A 194 6.33 13.52 -8.20
CA LYS A 194 6.55 13.76 -6.76
C LYS A 194 5.71 14.90 -6.19
N LEU A 195 4.56 15.19 -6.80
CA LEU A 195 3.59 16.18 -6.33
C LEU A 195 2.66 15.59 -5.28
N TYR A 196 2.26 14.32 -5.44
CA TYR A 196 1.44 13.62 -4.45
C TYR A 196 2.33 12.99 -3.36
N PRO A 197 2.07 13.28 -2.07
CA PRO A 197 3.05 12.97 -1.02
C PRO A 197 2.99 11.55 -0.44
N ILE A 198 1.89 10.80 -0.63
CA ILE A 198 1.72 9.48 -0.03
C ILE A 198 2.07 8.41 -1.07
N VAL A 199 3.37 8.27 -1.34
CA VAL A 199 3.92 7.30 -2.30
C VAL A 199 4.90 6.38 -1.60
N ARG A 200 4.86 5.10 -1.94
CA ARG A 200 5.70 4.06 -1.35
C ARG A 200 6.29 3.12 -2.40
N PRO A 201 7.48 2.57 -2.17
CA PRO A 201 7.98 1.47 -2.95
C PRO A 201 7.22 0.16 -2.64
N LEU A 202 7.14 -0.70 -3.64
CA LEU A 202 6.70 -2.08 -3.52
C LEU A 202 7.93 -2.98 -3.69
N PHE A 203 8.09 -3.93 -2.78
CA PHE A 203 9.29 -4.73 -2.68
C PHE A 203 9.01 -6.21 -2.95
N TYR A 204 9.99 -6.85 -3.59
CA TYR A 204 10.24 -8.27 -3.45
C TYR A 204 11.46 -8.47 -2.57
N TYR A 205 11.34 -9.38 -1.59
CA TYR A 205 12.43 -9.85 -0.73
C TYR A 205 12.66 -11.32 -0.96
N TYR A 206 13.91 -11.73 -1.10
CA TYR A 206 14.28 -13.13 -1.21
C TYR A 206 15.59 -13.38 -0.46
N ASN A 207 15.81 -14.63 0.01
CA ASN A 207 17.08 -15.00 0.61
C ASN A 207 18.17 -15.06 -0.45
N LYS A 208 19.32 -14.44 -0.22
CA LYS A 208 20.46 -14.42 -1.16
C LYS A 208 20.89 -15.81 -1.60
N GLN A 209 20.77 -16.81 -0.73
CA GLN A 209 21.05 -18.20 -1.05
C GLN A 209 20.15 -18.75 -2.17
N ASN A 210 18.94 -18.23 -2.30
CA ASN A 210 17.96 -18.63 -3.31
C ASN A 210 18.02 -17.77 -4.59
N LYS A 211 19.05 -16.90 -4.74
CA LYS A 211 19.16 -15.99 -5.86
C LYS A 211 19.00 -16.70 -7.19
N GLN A 212 19.72 -17.81 -7.42
CA GLN A 212 19.64 -18.54 -8.69
C GLN A 212 18.24 -19.05 -9.00
N LEU A 213 17.45 -19.41 -7.98
CA LEU A 213 16.08 -19.89 -8.16
C LEU A 213 15.14 -18.77 -8.64
N VAL A 214 15.30 -17.56 -8.09
CA VAL A 214 14.35 -16.45 -8.29
C VAL A 214 14.80 -15.43 -9.34
N ASP A 215 16.07 -15.42 -9.71
CA ASP A 215 16.70 -14.36 -10.52
C ASP A 215 15.97 -14.13 -11.84
N THR A 216 15.62 -15.20 -12.55
CA THR A 216 14.95 -15.10 -13.85
C THR A 216 13.60 -14.38 -13.74
N PHE A 217 12.84 -14.65 -12.68
CA PHE A 217 11.57 -13.97 -12.43
C PHE A 217 11.77 -12.52 -11.98
N ILE A 218 12.80 -12.26 -11.15
CA ILE A 218 13.16 -10.88 -10.74
C ILE A 218 13.57 -10.05 -11.96
N GLN A 219 14.42 -10.58 -12.84
CA GLN A 219 14.81 -9.89 -14.07
C GLN A 219 13.61 -9.66 -15.00
N TYR A 220 12.71 -10.62 -15.10
CA TYR A 220 11.49 -10.46 -15.90
C TYR A 220 10.61 -9.32 -15.35
N ILE A 221 10.34 -9.24 -14.05
CA ILE A 221 9.50 -8.17 -13.51
C ILE A 221 10.14 -6.79 -13.68
N LEU A 222 11.47 -6.71 -13.68
CA LEU A 222 12.24 -5.48 -13.91
C LEU A 222 12.45 -5.15 -15.38
N SER A 223 12.15 -6.06 -16.33
CA SER A 223 12.24 -5.78 -17.76
C SER A 223 11.14 -4.80 -18.22
N ASP A 224 11.32 -4.22 -19.41
CA ASP A 224 10.32 -3.33 -20.03
C ASP A 224 8.92 -3.97 -20.06
N GLU A 225 8.86 -5.28 -20.37
CA GLU A 225 7.60 -6.02 -20.38
C GLU A 225 6.98 -6.15 -18.98
N GLY A 226 7.77 -6.50 -17.97
CA GLY A 226 7.32 -6.56 -16.57
C GLY A 226 6.85 -5.19 -16.09
N GLN A 227 7.57 -4.13 -16.43
CA GLN A 227 7.21 -2.76 -16.08
C GLN A 227 5.95 -2.26 -16.81
N GLU A 228 5.71 -2.73 -18.04
CA GLU A 228 4.44 -2.44 -18.74
C GLU A 228 3.23 -3.14 -18.07
N ILE A 229 3.41 -4.36 -17.52
CA ILE A 229 2.40 -5.03 -16.71
C ILE A 229 2.11 -4.21 -15.44
N ILE A 230 3.15 -3.70 -14.78
CA ILE A 230 3.05 -2.84 -13.60
C ILE A 230 2.21 -1.60 -13.92
N LYS A 231 2.54 -0.92 -15.00
CA LYS A 231 1.82 0.27 -15.47
C LYS A 231 0.36 -0.01 -15.80
N LYS A 232 0.08 -1.08 -16.55
CA LYS A 232 -1.29 -1.51 -16.87
C LYS A 232 -2.10 -1.92 -15.63
N SER A 233 -1.43 -2.37 -14.58
CA SER A 233 -2.06 -2.69 -13.29
C SER A 233 -2.32 -1.46 -12.42
N GLY A 234 -2.04 -0.23 -12.89
CA GLY A 234 -2.28 1.02 -12.18
C GLY A 234 -1.21 1.39 -11.15
N TYR A 235 -0.04 0.75 -11.20
CA TYR A 235 1.12 1.08 -10.39
C TYR A 235 2.11 1.94 -11.18
N ILE A 236 3.10 2.49 -10.49
CA ILE A 236 4.13 3.36 -11.07
C ILE A 236 5.37 2.51 -11.31
N PRO A 237 5.85 2.41 -12.57
CA PRO A 237 7.08 1.70 -12.90
C PRO A 237 8.31 2.29 -12.20
N VAL A 238 9.40 1.49 -12.12
CA VAL A 238 10.68 1.96 -11.57
C VAL A 238 11.53 2.69 -12.61
N HIS A 239 11.24 2.50 -13.91
CA HIS A 239 11.85 3.19 -15.05
C HIS A 239 10.86 3.32 -16.21
#